data_42e4ee571344715ffa8bba34a65d8ec1
#
_entry.id   42e4ee571344715ffa8bba34a65d8ec1
#
_cell.length_a   1.000
_cell.length_b   1.000
_cell.length_c   1.000
_cell.angle_alpha   90.00
_cell.angle_beta   90.00
_cell.angle_gamma   90.00
#
_symmetry.space_group_name_H-M   'P 1'
#
loop_
_entity.id
_entity.type
_entity.pdbx_description
1 polymer ?
#
loop_
_entity_poly.entity_id
_entity_poly.type
_entity_poly.pdbx_seq_one_letter_code
_entity_poly.pdbx_strand_id
1 'polypeptide(L)'
;MKIRKVAVGNAAEAFIEGNFTNGVNIISSDDNNKGKTIVIQSMMYALGNEPTFPTSFEFQKYYYYIEFEEAGIIFKLCRSGDGFVLKRESTVLIFDNVSELKRYWNRNIFPLPSIAKNQLLRIVDPVLYVQLFFIGQDKKDTSNIANHGFYNKQDFIDMLYAYAGLIGEQLPQERIDEIKSHIITL
;
A
#
# COMPACT_ATOMS: atom_id res chain seq x y z
N MET A 1 -1.03 -2.81 -12.09
CA MET A 1 -2.37 -2.61 -11.46
C MET A 1 -3.09 -1.45 -12.14
N LYS A 2 -4.37 -1.61 -12.45
CA LYS A 2 -5.22 -0.57 -13.04
C LYS A 2 -6.44 -0.35 -12.15
N ILE A 3 -6.66 0.88 -11.67
CA ILE A 3 -7.84 1.21 -10.87
C ILE A 3 -9.06 1.26 -11.80
N ARG A 4 -10.17 0.66 -11.39
CA ARG A 4 -11.43 0.61 -12.14
C ARG A 4 -12.55 1.36 -11.44
N LYS A 5 -12.58 1.34 -10.10
CA LYS A 5 -13.60 1.98 -9.31
C LYS A 5 -13.08 2.32 -7.92
N VAL A 6 -13.50 3.43 -7.39
CA VAL A 6 -13.30 3.83 -6.00
C VAL A 6 -14.64 4.22 -5.41
N ALA A 7 -14.90 3.81 -4.17
CA ALA A 7 -16.03 4.29 -3.43
C ALA A 7 -15.66 4.52 -1.95
N VAL A 8 -16.30 5.48 -1.35
CA VAL A 8 -16.27 5.74 0.09
C VAL A 8 -17.69 6.02 0.54
N GLY A 9 -18.11 5.41 1.62
CA GLY A 9 -19.49 5.60 2.11
C GLY A 9 -19.77 4.94 3.45
N ASN A 10 -20.91 5.28 3.99
CA ASN A 10 -21.49 4.69 5.18
C ASN A 10 -23.00 4.44 4.95
N ALA A 11 -23.77 4.20 6.00
CA ALA A 11 -25.19 3.93 5.88
C ALA A 11 -26.02 5.13 5.39
N ALA A 12 -25.50 6.37 5.52
CA ALA A 12 -26.22 7.61 5.21
C ALA A 12 -25.84 8.20 3.86
N GLU A 13 -24.57 8.04 3.45
CA GLU A 13 -24.03 8.67 2.25
C GLU A 13 -22.97 7.82 1.58
N ALA A 14 -22.82 7.98 0.27
CA ALA A 14 -21.77 7.32 -0.48
C ALA A 14 -21.31 8.17 -1.66
N PHE A 15 -20.01 8.14 -1.92
CA PHE A 15 -19.41 8.62 -3.16
C PHE A 15 -18.87 7.43 -3.94
N ILE A 16 -19.13 7.42 -5.24
CA ILE A 16 -18.66 6.35 -6.13
C ILE A 16 -18.13 6.99 -7.41
N GLU A 17 -16.89 6.63 -7.78
CA GLU A 17 -16.28 6.97 -9.06
C GLU A 17 -15.86 5.70 -9.79
N GLY A 18 -16.37 5.50 -10.97
CA GLY A 18 -16.13 4.30 -11.80
C GLY A 18 -15.63 4.61 -13.21
N ASN A 19 -15.37 5.88 -13.54
CA ASN A 19 -14.99 6.30 -14.90
C ASN A 19 -13.48 6.36 -15.12
N PHE A 20 -12.69 5.52 -14.41
CA PHE A 20 -11.25 5.47 -14.59
C PHE A 20 -10.87 4.87 -15.95
N THR A 21 -9.99 5.55 -16.65
CA THR A 21 -9.44 5.14 -17.96
C THR A 21 -8.05 4.51 -17.82
N ASN A 22 -7.53 3.94 -18.91
CA ASN A 22 -6.18 3.35 -18.94
C ASN A 22 -5.05 4.40 -19.08
N GLY A 23 -5.32 5.64 -18.91
CA GLY A 23 -4.33 6.73 -19.04
C GLY A 23 -4.31 7.62 -17.82
N VAL A 24 -4.03 8.89 -18.05
CA VAL A 24 -4.09 9.92 -17.03
C VAL A 24 -5.56 10.17 -16.66
N ASN A 25 -5.85 10.11 -15.37
CA ASN A 25 -7.16 10.43 -14.80
C ASN A 25 -7.01 11.68 -13.94
N ILE A 26 -7.88 12.67 -14.17
CA ILE A 26 -7.86 13.94 -13.44
C ILE A 26 -9.12 14.03 -12.59
N ILE A 27 -8.95 14.14 -11.28
CA ILE A 27 -10.05 14.41 -10.34
C ILE A 27 -10.08 15.91 -10.12
N SER A 28 -11.10 16.55 -10.63
CA SER A 28 -11.31 18.00 -10.53
C SER A 28 -12.64 18.33 -9.85
N SER A 29 -12.75 19.54 -9.34
CA SER A 29 -14.01 20.14 -8.88
C SER A 29 -13.90 21.65 -8.98
N ASP A 30 -15.05 22.29 -9.08
CA ASP A 30 -15.15 23.76 -9.21
C ASP A 30 -14.76 24.51 -7.93
N ASP A 31 -14.61 23.78 -6.80
CA ASP A 31 -14.32 24.36 -5.50
C ASP A 31 -13.23 23.55 -4.77
N ASN A 32 -12.42 24.24 -3.95
CA ASN A 32 -11.29 23.66 -3.25
C ASN A 32 -11.69 22.70 -2.11
N ASN A 33 -12.90 22.77 -1.57
CA ASN A 33 -13.33 21.98 -0.40
C ASN A 33 -14.27 20.82 -0.75
N LYS A 34 -14.29 20.35 -1.98
CA LYS A 34 -15.23 19.31 -2.48
C LYS A 34 -14.71 17.87 -2.34
N GLY A 35 -13.82 17.58 -1.41
CA GLY A 35 -13.46 16.20 -1.07
C GLY A 35 -12.48 15.49 -2.02
N LYS A 36 -11.82 16.18 -2.99
CA LYS A 36 -10.82 15.56 -3.88
C LYS A 36 -9.75 14.77 -3.14
N THR A 37 -9.21 15.35 -2.08
CA THR A 37 -8.20 14.70 -1.23
C THR A 37 -8.76 13.46 -0.54
N ILE A 38 -10.02 13.50 -0.11
CA ILE A 38 -10.70 12.35 0.53
C ILE A 38 -10.77 11.17 -0.45
N VAL A 39 -11.11 11.40 -1.72
CA VAL A 39 -11.19 10.33 -2.73
C VAL A 39 -9.82 9.66 -2.92
N ILE A 40 -8.75 10.43 -3.10
CA ILE A 40 -7.40 9.90 -3.27
C ILE A 40 -6.92 9.17 -2.01
N GLN A 41 -7.12 9.75 -0.83
CA GLN A 41 -6.76 9.12 0.45
C GLN A 41 -7.60 7.85 0.70
N SER A 42 -8.87 7.83 0.31
CA SER A 42 -9.72 6.64 0.39
C SER A 42 -9.19 5.48 -0.44
N MET A 43 -8.72 5.77 -1.65
CA MET A 43 -8.08 4.80 -2.53
C MET A 43 -6.82 4.20 -1.88
N MET A 44 -5.94 5.06 -1.34
CA MET A 44 -4.72 4.62 -0.67
C MET A 44 -5.02 3.85 0.62
N TYR A 45 -6.01 4.29 1.40
CA TYR A 45 -6.42 3.61 2.62
C TYR A 45 -7.00 2.23 2.34
N ALA A 46 -7.85 2.09 1.32
CA ALA A 46 -8.37 0.80 0.90
C ALA A 46 -7.27 -0.19 0.49
N LEU A 47 -6.16 0.30 -0.07
CA LEU A 47 -4.99 -0.51 -0.43
C LEU A 47 -4.07 -0.88 0.74
N GLY A 48 -4.43 -0.51 1.97
CA GLY A 48 -3.66 -0.85 3.17
C GLY A 48 -2.68 0.25 3.62
N ASN A 49 -2.74 1.45 3.01
CA ASN A 49 -1.93 2.59 3.45
C ASN A 49 -2.55 3.25 4.70
N GLU A 50 -1.73 3.99 5.45
CA GLU A 50 -2.25 4.84 6.53
C GLU A 50 -2.82 6.15 5.97
N PRO A 51 -3.98 6.60 6.46
CA PRO A 51 -4.66 7.75 5.89
C PRO A 51 -4.07 9.07 6.38
N THR A 52 -4.09 10.06 5.51
CA THR A 52 -3.90 11.47 5.88
C THR A 52 -5.18 12.22 5.53
N PHE A 53 -6.25 11.89 6.22
CA PHE A 53 -7.54 12.56 6.04
C PHE A 53 -7.57 13.92 6.77
N PRO A 54 -8.40 14.87 6.28
CA PRO A 54 -8.68 16.09 7.02
C PRO A 54 -9.24 15.79 8.42
N THR A 55 -8.86 16.59 9.43
CA THR A 55 -9.29 16.39 10.83
C THR A 55 -10.79 16.43 11.05
N SER A 56 -11.53 17.12 10.17
CA SER A 56 -12.99 17.18 10.19
C SER A 56 -13.69 15.96 9.59
N PHE A 57 -12.94 15.06 8.95
CA PHE A 57 -13.48 13.87 8.33
C PHE A 57 -13.34 12.66 9.27
N GLU A 58 -14.44 12.17 9.81
CA GLU A 58 -14.49 11.03 10.74
C GLU A 58 -14.31 9.71 9.98
N PHE A 59 -13.14 9.48 9.42
CA PHE A 59 -12.83 8.40 8.49
C PHE A 59 -13.14 7.00 9.03
N GLN A 60 -13.11 6.79 10.35
CA GLN A 60 -13.44 5.50 10.97
C GLN A 60 -14.91 5.09 10.78
N LYS A 61 -15.79 6.02 10.42
CA LYS A 61 -17.22 5.75 10.21
C LYS A 61 -17.57 5.26 8.81
N TYR A 62 -16.56 5.16 7.91
CA TYR A 62 -16.76 4.86 6.51
C TYR A 62 -16.18 3.52 6.10
N TYR A 63 -16.75 2.95 5.05
CA TYR A 63 -16.20 1.85 4.27
C TYR A 63 -15.47 2.42 3.06
N TYR A 64 -14.32 1.83 2.73
CA TYR A 64 -13.47 2.25 1.64
C TYR A 64 -13.33 1.12 0.65
N TYR A 65 -13.81 1.33 -0.55
CA TYR A 65 -13.84 0.31 -1.58
C TYR A 65 -12.97 0.71 -2.77
N ILE A 66 -12.23 -0.25 -3.28
CA ILE A 66 -11.48 -0.11 -4.52
C ILE A 66 -11.69 -1.35 -5.39
N GLU A 67 -11.92 -1.13 -6.68
CA GLU A 67 -11.86 -2.18 -7.69
C GLU A 67 -10.65 -1.93 -8.58
N PHE A 68 -9.83 -2.93 -8.74
CA PHE A 68 -8.64 -2.85 -9.58
C PHE A 68 -8.44 -4.14 -10.38
N GLU A 69 -7.73 -4.00 -11.49
CA GLU A 69 -7.33 -5.10 -12.36
C GLU A 69 -5.83 -5.29 -12.29
N GLU A 70 -5.42 -6.54 -12.11
CA GLU A 70 -4.03 -6.97 -12.20
C GLU A 70 -3.94 -8.27 -13.00
N ALA A 71 -3.05 -8.30 -14.00
CA ALA A 71 -2.87 -9.44 -14.91
C ALA A 71 -4.19 -9.98 -15.51
N GLY A 72 -5.15 -9.10 -15.82
CA GLY A 72 -6.45 -9.46 -16.38
C GLY A 72 -7.49 -9.93 -15.36
N ILE A 73 -7.14 -9.99 -14.07
CA ILE A 73 -8.05 -10.41 -12.99
C ILE A 73 -8.57 -9.17 -12.25
N ILE A 74 -9.87 -9.14 -11.99
CA ILE A 74 -10.51 -8.07 -11.24
C ILE A 74 -10.57 -8.43 -9.76
N PHE A 75 -10.06 -7.55 -8.94
CA PHE A 75 -10.11 -7.61 -7.49
C PHE A 75 -10.99 -6.49 -6.95
N LYS A 76 -11.84 -6.83 -5.98
CA LYS A 76 -12.70 -5.89 -5.26
C LYS A 76 -12.31 -5.91 -3.80
N LEU A 77 -11.74 -4.84 -3.31
CA LEU A 77 -11.24 -4.73 -1.95
C LEU A 77 -12.01 -3.67 -1.19
N CYS A 78 -12.51 -4.03 -0.02
CA CYS A 78 -13.19 -3.13 0.89
C CYS A 78 -12.47 -3.14 2.23
N ARG A 79 -12.20 -1.96 2.79
CA ARG A 79 -11.62 -1.77 4.12
C ARG A 79 -12.58 -1.04 5.03
N SER A 80 -12.65 -1.47 6.30
CA SER A 80 -13.27 -0.73 7.39
C SER A 80 -12.44 -0.93 8.65
N GLY A 81 -11.93 0.15 9.23
CA GLY A 81 -10.95 0.05 10.32
C GLY A 81 -9.72 -0.75 9.91
N ASP A 82 -9.39 -1.77 10.67
CA ASP A 82 -8.25 -2.65 10.40
C ASP A 82 -8.60 -3.82 9.47
N GLY A 83 -9.89 -4.15 9.33
CA GLY A 83 -10.36 -5.30 8.58
C GLY A 83 -10.52 -5.05 7.08
N PHE A 84 -10.33 -6.12 6.30
CA PHE A 84 -10.47 -6.10 4.85
C PHE A 84 -11.33 -7.26 4.35
N VAL A 85 -12.11 -6.98 3.31
CA VAL A 85 -12.84 -7.98 2.54
C VAL A 85 -12.39 -7.89 1.10
N LEU A 86 -11.80 -8.97 0.58
CA LEU A 86 -11.37 -9.08 -0.81
C LEU A 86 -12.26 -10.07 -1.55
N LYS A 87 -12.82 -9.63 -2.66
CA LYS A 87 -13.53 -10.51 -3.59
C LYS A 87 -12.74 -10.63 -4.89
N ARG A 88 -12.50 -11.89 -5.29
CA ARG A 88 -11.96 -12.26 -6.59
C ARG A 88 -12.87 -13.31 -7.20
N GLU A 89 -13.49 -13.01 -8.34
CA GLU A 89 -14.49 -13.88 -8.97
C GLU A 89 -15.61 -14.29 -7.98
N SER A 90 -15.77 -15.59 -7.69
CA SER A 90 -16.71 -16.11 -6.69
C SER A 90 -16.14 -16.22 -5.27
N THR A 91 -14.82 -16.07 -5.12
CA THR A 91 -14.15 -16.21 -3.82
C THR A 91 -14.18 -14.90 -3.05
N VAL A 92 -14.56 -14.99 -1.77
CA VAL A 92 -14.51 -13.89 -0.82
C VAL A 92 -13.55 -14.27 0.32
N LEU A 93 -12.63 -13.38 0.60
CA LEU A 93 -11.62 -13.53 1.66
C LEU A 93 -11.73 -12.38 2.63
N ILE A 94 -11.51 -12.66 3.91
CA ILE A 94 -11.54 -11.68 4.99
C ILE A 94 -10.14 -11.68 5.63
N PHE A 95 -9.63 -10.49 5.91
CA PHE A 95 -8.35 -10.29 6.60
C PHE A 95 -8.59 -9.35 7.78
N ASP A 96 -8.08 -9.70 8.93
CA ASP A 96 -8.26 -8.93 10.17
C ASP A 96 -7.34 -7.70 10.22
N ASN A 97 -6.28 -7.69 9.41
CA ASN A 97 -5.29 -6.61 9.43
C ASN A 97 -4.48 -6.52 8.13
N VAL A 98 -3.74 -5.43 8.00
CA VAL A 98 -2.86 -5.15 6.84
C VAL A 98 -1.79 -6.24 6.65
N SER A 99 -1.29 -6.87 7.72
CA SER A 99 -0.24 -7.89 7.61
C SER A 99 -0.74 -9.16 6.95
N GLU A 100 -1.99 -9.54 7.17
CA GLU A 100 -2.61 -10.68 6.50
C GLU A 100 -2.90 -10.37 5.02
N LEU A 101 -3.48 -9.20 4.76
CA LEU A 101 -3.69 -8.71 3.39
C LEU A 101 -2.37 -8.69 2.61
N LYS A 102 -1.30 -8.16 3.21
CA LYS A 102 0.04 -8.08 2.61
C LYS A 102 0.58 -9.46 2.19
N ARG A 103 0.43 -10.47 3.04
CA ARG A 103 0.87 -11.85 2.72
C ARG A 103 0.08 -12.44 1.56
N TYR A 104 -1.23 -12.21 1.54
CA TYR A 104 -2.08 -12.65 0.43
C TYR A 104 -1.69 -11.92 -0.86
N TRP A 105 -1.51 -10.60 -0.77
CA TRP A 105 -1.12 -9.74 -1.90
C TRP A 105 0.17 -10.23 -2.55
N ASN A 106 1.19 -10.42 -1.74
CA ASN A 106 2.50 -10.88 -2.21
C ASN A 106 2.46 -12.24 -2.94
N ARG A 107 1.55 -13.12 -2.55
CA ARG A 107 1.45 -14.48 -3.12
C ARG A 107 0.51 -14.58 -4.32
N ASN A 108 -0.54 -13.76 -4.37
CA ASN A 108 -1.69 -14.00 -5.25
C ASN A 108 -2.03 -12.82 -6.17
N ILE A 109 -1.49 -11.64 -5.93
CA ILE A 109 -1.77 -10.46 -6.76
C ILE A 109 -0.51 -10.07 -7.52
N PHE A 110 0.51 -9.58 -6.83
CA PHE A 110 1.86 -9.42 -7.36
C PHE A 110 2.89 -9.41 -6.23
N PRO A 111 4.14 -9.81 -6.52
CA PRO A 111 5.17 -9.86 -5.49
C PRO A 111 5.52 -8.46 -4.98
N LEU A 112 5.53 -8.30 -3.66
CA LEU A 112 6.02 -7.11 -2.99
C LEU A 112 7.52 -7.26 -2.72
N PRO A 113 8.28 -6.16 -2.71
CA PRO A 113 9.67 -6.20 -2.31
C PRO A 113 9.82 -6.76 -0.88
N SER A 114 10.95 -7.38 -0.62
CA SER A 114 11.31 -7.84 0.73
C SER A 114 12.61 -7.18 1.16
N ILE A 115 12.68 -6.75 2.41
CA ILE A 115 13.86 -6.13 3.02
C ILE A 115 14.37 -6.98 4.18
N ALA A 116 15.69 -6.97 4.38
CA ALA A 116 16.30 -7.59 5.54
C ALA A 116 16.17 -6.66 6.76
N LYS A 117 15.52 -7.13 7.82
CA LYS A 117 15.38 -6.40 9.08
C LYS A 117 15.61 -7.33 10.25
N ASN A 118 16.59 -7.02 11.10
CA ASN A 118 16.98 -7.87 12.23
C ASN A 118 17.29 -9.33 11.80
N GLN A 119 18.06 -9.50 10.74
CA GLN A 119 18.44 -10.79 10.14
C GLN A 119 17.26 -11.61 9.59
N LEU A 120 16.07 -11.04 9.49
CA LEU A 120 14.89 -11.67 8.94
C LEU A 120 14.47 -10.97 7.65
N LEU A 121 14.19 -11.74 6.62
CA LEU A 121 13.61 -11.23 5.39
C LEU A 121 12.12 -10.95 5.62
N ARG A 122 11.70 -9.69 5.45
CA ARG A 122 10.33 -9.25 5.66
C ARG A 122 9.77 -8.61 4.40
N ILE A 123 8.55 -9.00 4.04
CA ILE A 123 7.80 -8.34 2.98
C ILE A 123 7.55 -6.89 3.41
N VAL A 124 7.81 -5.96 2.51
CA VAL A 124 7.59 -4.52 2.71
C VAL A 124 6.11 -4.24 3.02
N ASP A 125 5.86 -3.32 3.95
CA ASP A 125 4.50 -2.88 4.24
C ASP A 125 3.93 -2.04 3.09
N PRO A 126 2.61 -2.15 2.80
CA PRO A 126 1.97 -1.37 1.75
C PRO A 126 2.20 0.14 1.88
N VAL A 127 2.24 0.65 3.12
CA VAL A 127 2.57 2.06 3.41
C VAL A 127 3.89 2.47 2.79
N LEU A 128 4.94 1.64 2.92
CA LEU A 128 6.25 1.93 2.36
C LEU A 128 6.26 1.79 0.84
N TYR A 129 5.65 0.73 0.32
CA TYR A 129 5.57 0.47 -1.11
C TYR A 129 4.80 1.56 -1.87
N VAL A 130 3.69 2.03 -1.31
CA VAL A 130 2.87 3.10 -1.90
C VAL A 130 3.65 4.41 -2.04
N GLN A 131 4.66 4.67 -1.20
CA GLN A 131 5.49 5.87 -1.33
C GLN A 131 6.26 5.96 -2.66
N LEU A 132 6.45 4.85 -3.38
CA LEU A 132 7.05 4.87 -4.72
C LEU A 132 6.13 5.51 -5.77
N PHE A 133 4.82 5.45 -5.55
CA PHE A 133 3.80 5.77 -6.56
C PHE A 133 2.86 6.89 -6.14
N PHE A 134 2.90 7.29 -4.87
CA PHE A 134 1.99 8.28 -4.32
C PHE A 134 2.73 9.48 -3.74
N ILE A 135 2.45 10.66 -4.28
CA ILE A 135 2.94 11.94 -3.76
C ILE A 135 1.75 12.69 -3.16
N GLY A 136 1.74 12.80 -1.84
CA GLY A 136 0.71 13.56 -1.12
C GLY A 136 0.89 15.08 -1.32
N GLN A 137 -0.21 15.81 -1.18
CA GLN A 137 -0.26 17.26 -1.36
C GLN A 137 0.69 18.02 -0.42
N ASP A 138 0.88 17.51 0.80
CA ASP A 138 1.68 18.17 1.85
C ASP A 138 3.17 17.78 1.82
N LYS A 139 3.55 16.87 0.92
CA LYS A 139 4.93 16.39 0.79
C LYS A 139 5.69 17.22 -0.25
N LYS A 140 6.19 18.37 0.17
CA LYS A 140 6.95 19.27 -0.70
C LYS A 140 8.45 19.00 -0.71
N ASP A 141 8.95 18.25 0.30
CA ASP A 141 10.37 17.97 0.47
C ASP A 141 10.70 16.49 0.29
N THR A 142 11.81 16.18 -0.35
CA THR A 142 12.32 14.81 -0.49
C THR A 142 12.60 14.14 0.86
N SER A 143 12.93 14.89 1.89
CA SER A 143 13.08 14.40 3.27
C SER A 143 11.77 13.85 3.84
N ASN A 144 10.63 14.45 3.47
CA ASN A 144 9.30 14.02 3.92
C ASN A 144 8.76 12.80 3.16
N ILE A 145 9.26 12.54 1.95
CA ILE A 145 8.90 11.34 1.19
C ILE A 145 9.45 10.09 1.85
N ALA A 146 10.68 10.16 2.37
CA ALA A 146 11.41 9.02 2.90
C ALA A 146 11.27 8.81 4.42
N ASN A 147 10.60 9.69 5.15
CA ASN A 147 10.53 9.63 6.62
C ASN A 147 9.12 9.99 7.11
N HIS A 148 8.24 9.00 7.22
CA HIS A 148 6.82 9.22 7.49
C HIS A 148 6.33 8.69 8.83
N GLY A 149 7.16 8.53 9.82
CA GLY A 149 6.75 8.08 11.16
C GLY A 149 6.48 6.58 11.29
N PHE A 150 6.04 5.90 10.22
CA PHE A 150 5.76 4.46 10.20
C PHE A 150 6.93 3.61 9.71
N TYR A 151 7.93 4.22 9.11
CA TYR A 151 9.15 3.58 8.63
C TYR A 151 10.33 4.57 8.70
N ASN A 152 11.53 4.04 8.73
CA ASN A 152 12.74 4.88 8.68
C ASN A 152 13.26 5.01 7.25
N LYS A 153 14.18 5.97 7.07
CA LYS A 153 14.81 6.23 5.76
C LYS A 153 15.55 4.99 5.21
N GLN A 154 16.14 4.18 6.10
CA GLN A 154 16.85 2.98 5.67
C GLN A 154 15.91 1.94 5.10
N ASP A 155 14.76 1.68 5.74
CA ASP A 155 13.74 0.76 5.22
C ASP A 155 13.28 1.17 3.81
N PHE A 156 13.18 2.49 3.54
CA PHE A 156 12.83 3.00 2.20
C PHE A 156 13.95 2.76 1.16
N ILE A 157 15.21 2.99 1.53
CA ILE A 157 16.37 2.74 0.66
C ILE A 157 16.48 1.23 0.36
N ASP A 158 16.36 0.39 1.38
CA ASP A 158 16.42 -1.07 1.25
C ASP A 158 15.29 -1.59 0.34
N MET A 159 14.10 -1.01 0.44
CA MET A 159 13.00 -1.31 -0.46
C MET A 159 13.30 -0.91 -1.91
N LEU A 160 13.92 0.24 -2.15
CA LEU A 160 14.33 0.65 -3.50
C LEU A 160 15.32 -0.34 -4.10
N TYR A 161 16.31 -0.79 -3.33
CA TYR A 161 17.25 -1.82 -3.77
C TYR A 161 16.55 -3.14 -4.05
N ALA A 162 15.64 -3.56 -3.17
CA ALA A 162 14.83 -4.76 -3.39
C ALA A 162 14.00 -4.68 -4.66
N TYR A 163 13.35 -3.53 -4.89
CA TYR A 163 12.54 -3.28 -6.08
C TYR A 163 13.38 -3.29 -7.37
N ALA A 164 14.62 -2.80 -7.29
CA ALA A 164 15.57 -2.84 -8.40
C ALA A 164 16.22 -4.23 -8.61
N GLY A 165 15.87 -5.23 -7.81
CA GLY A 165 16.46 -6.58 -7.89
C GLY A 165 17.85 -6.70 -7.29
N LEU A 166 18.30 -5.69 -6.54
CA LEU A 166 19.66 -5.64 -5.98
C LEU A 166 19.81 -6.31 -4.61
N ILE A 167 18.73 -6.70 -3.96
CA ILE A 167 18.74 -7.44 -2.66
C ILE A 167 18.93 -8.97 -2.86
N GLY A 168 19.49 -9.41 -3.93
CA GLY A 168 19.92 -10.80 -4.03
C GLY A 168 21.43 -10.95 -3.91
N GLU A 169 22.14 -9.86 -4.03
CA GLU A 169 23.56 -9.80 -3.74
C GLU A 169 23.72 -9.37 -2.29
N GLN A 170 23.70 -10.35 -1.38
CA GLN A 170 24.19 -10.16 -0.01
C GLN A 170 25.48 -9.38 -0.10
N LEU A 171 25.56 -8.23 0.57
CA LEU A 171 26.81 -7.52 0.70
C LEU A 171 27.87 -8.57 1.07
N PRO A 172 29.05 -8.59 0.46
CA PRO A 172 30.08 -9.60 0.73
C PRO A 172 30.32 -9.79 2.23
N GLN A 173 30.13 -8.76 3.01
CA GLN A 173 30.27 -8.78 4.46
C GLN A 173 29.17 -9.59 5.17
N GLU A 174 27.91 -9.48 4.74
CA GLU A 174 26.80 -10.26 5.33
C GLU A 174 26.98 -11.76 5.07
N ARG A 175 27.45 -12.11 3.88
CA ARG A 175 27.75 -13.49 3.53
C ARG A 175 28.94 -14.06 4.31
N ILE A 176 29.94 -13.21 4.60
CA ILE A 176 31.06 -13.57 5.46
C ILE A 176 30.57 -13.79 6.90
N ASP A 177 29.68 -12.97 7.41
CA ASP A 177 29.18 -13.05 8.77
C ASP A 177 28.22 -14.23 8.95
N GLU A 178 27.41 -14.61 7.94
CA GLU A 178 26.66 -15.85 7.90
C GLU A 178 27.58 -17.09 7.95
N ILE A 179 28.60 -17.10 7.11
CA ILE A 179 29.57 -18.22 7.08
C ILE A 179 30.28 -18.35 8.42
N LYS A 180 30.71 -17.25 9.02
CA LYS A 180 31.32 -17.24 10.36
C LYS A 180 30.36 -17.76 11.44
N SER A 181 29.09 -17.35 11.39
CA SER A 181 28.05 -17.82 12.31
C SER A 181 27.87 -19.34 12.19
N HIS A 182 27.83 -19.87 10.98
CA HIS A 182 27.73 -21.32 10.74
C HIS A 182 28.96 -22.09 11.25
N ILE A 183 30.15 -21.52 11.14
CA ILE A 183 31.39 -22.15 11.63
C ILE A 183 31.43 -22.21 13.16
N ILE A 184 30.87 -21.22 13.85
CA ILE A 184 30.83 -21.19 15.33
C ILE A 184 29.80 -22.18 15.89
N THR A 185 28.83 -22.59 15.08
CA THR A 185 27.74 -23.50 15.51
C THR A 185 28.04 -24.99 15.22
N LEU A 186 29.16 -25.26 14.57
CA LEU A 186 29.75 -26.62 14.35
C LEU A 186 30.77 -26.95 15.43
#